data_0c17e65571c3a58efe8c65ebfdb7eaaf
#
_entry.id   0c17e65571c3a58efe8c65ebfdb7eaaf
#
_cell.length_a   1.000
_cell.length_b   1.000
_cell.length_c   1.000
_cell.angle_alpha   90.00
_cell.angle_beta   90.00
_cell.angle_gamma   90.00
#
_symmetry.space_group_name_H-M   'P 1'
#
loop_
_entity.id
_entity.type
_entity.pdbx_description
1 polymer ?
#
loop_
_entity_poly.entity_id
_entity_poly.type
_entity_poly.pdbx_seq_one_letter_code
_entity_poly.pdbx_strand_id
1 'polypeptide(L)'
;MTPATPLVLPAAPRESSIKLAHLSDPHLSTLSGIAPLTLRDQRLLGWLSWRRKRRLVHQRATLDAVVSAAREETPEHWCITGDLTHIGHEHELSEALAWLQSLGDGDTVSVIPGNHDVYIPSRSEAHLQRLWAPYLPDPKGPWPRLQLRGAVALITVNSGHAAPPAFATGGLGTAQLQRLRALLRAAGAAGYARVIMIHHAPGPGMDKWRKRLVDAQALASLVAETGAELLLHGHCHESLSRTLPGPQGPIPVLSAPSASATGERGCRKAGYNRLAVTVSETEVHLAGVGVRLGDAPNWHLEARLKRPGGTP
;
A
#
# COMPACT_ATOMS: atom_id res chain seq x y z
N MET A 1 -29.97 2.86 -18.94
CA MET A 1 -29.03 3.05 -17.85
C MET A 1 -28.86 4.56 -17.66
N THR A 2 -29.27 5.08 -16.55
CA THR A 2 -29.06 6.49 -16.19
C THR A 2 -27.54 6.74 -16.07
N PRO A 3 -26.99 7.77 -16.73
CA PRO A 3 -25.56 8.06 -16.54
C PRO A 3 -25.34 8.38 -15.06
N ALA A 4 -24.36 7.70 -14.46
CA ALA A 4 -23.96 7.97 -13.08
C ALA A 4 -23.52 9.44 -12.99
N THR A 5 -24.02 10.17 -12.01
CA THR A 5 -23.59 11.54 -11.73
C THR A 5 -22.06 11.56 -11.60
N PRO A 6 -21.35 12.44 -12.31
CA PRO A 6 -19.90 12.51 -12.23
C PRO A 6 -19.48 12.83 -10.80
N LEU A 7 -18.47 12.10 -10.31
CA LEU A 7 -17.85 12.38 -9.02
C LEU A 7 -17.14 13.74 -9.10
N VAL A 8 -17.51 14.66 -8.23
CA VAL A 8 -16.90 16.00 -8.15
C VAL A 8 -16.22 16.12 -6.79
N LEU A 9 -14.96 16.52 -6.80
CA LEU A 9 -14.17 16.81 -5.59
C LEU A 9 -14.02 18.32 -5.42
N PRO A 10 -13.81 18.82 -4.19
CA PRO A 10 -13.43 20.21 -3.99
C PRO A 10 -12.11 20.50 -4.71
N ALA A 11 -11.90 21.74 -5.13
CA ALA A 11 -10.63 22.13 -5.75
C ALA A 11 -9.47 21.93 -4.76
N ALA A 12 -8.37 21.38 -5.26
CA ALA A 12 -7.17 21.20 -4.45
C ALA A 12 -6.53 22.55 -4.06
N PRO A 13 -5.93 22.66 -2.88
CA PRO A 13 -5.12 23.81 -2.49
C PRO A 13 -4.07 24.15 -3.57
N ARG A 14 -3.77 25.42 -3.76
CA ARG A 14 -2.81 25.86 -4.79
C ARG A 14 -1.42 25.35 -4.50
N GLU A 15 -1.03 25.37 -3.25
CA GLU A 15 0.28 24.91 -2.77
C GLU A 15 0.10 23.97 -1.57
N SER A 16 0.92 22.95 -1.51
CA SER A 16 0.94 21.99 -0.40
C SER A 16 2.23 21.18 -0.46
N SER A 17 2.74 20.81 0.69
CA SER A 17 3.83 19.84 0.81
C SER A 17 3.48 18.84 1.90
N ILE A 18 3.81 17.57 1.71
CA ILE A 18 3.60 16.51 2.70
C ILE A 18 4.76 15.52 2.66
N LYS A 19 5.25 15.16 3.85
CA LYS A 19 6.25 14.10 4.03
C LYS A 19 5.54 12.77 4.33
N LEU A 20 5.88 11.74 3.56
CA LEU A 20 5.29 10.41 3.69
C LEU A 20 6.35 9.40 4.12
N ALA A 21 6.01 8.53 5.07
CA ALA A 21 6.73 7.30 5.35
C ALA A 21 5.95 6.13 4.76
N HIS A 22 6.55 5.40 3.81
CA HIS A 22 5.93 4.25 3.18
C HIS A 22 6.57 2.96 3.69
N LEU A 23 5.78 2.15 4.41
CA LEU A 23 6.15 0.84 4.94
C LEU A 23 5.25 -0.24 4.36
N SER A 24 5.76 -1.46 4.30
CA SER A 24 5.00 -2.62 3.84
C SER A 24 5.43 -3.90 4.55
N ASP A 25 4.56 -4.91 4.51
CA ASP A 25 4.85 -6.28 4.93
C ASP A 25 5.49 -6.38 6.34
N PRO A 26 4.92 -5.73 7.37
CA PRO A 26 5.46 -5.79 8.73
C PRO A 26 5.31 -7.16 9.37
N HIS A 27 4.32 -7.99 8.97
CA HIS A 27 4.08 -9.32 9.50
C HIS A 27 4.27 -9.38 11.02
N LEU A 28 3.49 -8.55 11.72
CA LEU A 28 3.66 -8.13 13.11
C LEU A 28 3.60 -9.23 14.14
N SER A 29 2.70 -10.19 13.89
CA SER A 29 2.18 -11.04 14.95
C SER A 29 3.01 -12.28 15.18
N THR A 30 2.95 -12.76 16.43
CA THR A 30 3.36 -14.11 16.73
C THR A 30 2.14 -15.04 16.69
N LEU A 31 2.26 -16.20 16.06
CA LEU A 31 1.21 -17.22 16.07
C LEU A 31 1.39 -18.22 17.24
N SER A 32 2.24 -17.89 18.22
CA SER A 32 2.59 -18.80 19.33
C SER A 32 1.41 -19.13 20.26
N GLY A 33 0.45 -18.21 20.38
CA GLY A 33 -0.77 -18.41 21.18
C GLY A 33 -1.92 -19.10 20.45
N ILE A 34 -1.76 -19.39 19.14
CA ILE A 34 -2.83 -19.99 18.33
C ILE A 34 -2.65 -21.50 18.29
N ALA A 35 -3.62 -22.25 18.84
CA ALA A 35 -3.63 -23.70 18.79
C ALA A 35 -3.84 -24.18 17.33
N PRO A 36 -2.90 -24.94 16.72
CA PRO A 36 -3.01 -25.33 15.32
C PRO A 36 -4.23 -26.19 15.01
N LEU A 37 -4.72 -26.95 15.98
CA LEU A 37 -5.93 -27.79 15.86
C LEU A 37 -7.23 -26.98 15.67
N THR A 38 -7.22 -25.68 15.97
CA THR A 38 -8.36 -24.79 15.71
C THR A 38 -8.39 -24.28 14.28
N LEU A 39 -7.27 -24.41 13.54
CA LEU A 39 -7.12 -23.97 12.16
C LEU A 39 -7.55 -25.09 11.21
N ARG A 40 -8.83 -25.06 10.78
CA ARG A 40 -9.43 -26.13 9.92
C ARG A 40 -9.39 -25.81 8.43
N ASP A 41 -8.59 -24.85 8.00
CA ASP A 41 -8.50 -24.34 6.63
C ASP A 41 -7.04 -24.09 6.22
N GLN A 42 -6.83 -23.39 5.11
CA GLN A 42 -5.47 -23.09 4.61
C GLN A 42 -4.56 -22.35 5.60
N ARG A 43 -5.11 -21.75 6.69
CA ARG A 43 -4.31 -21.13 7.74
C ARG A 43 -3.40 -22.12 8.46
N LEU A 44 -3.74 -23.41 8.51
CA LEU A 44 -2.85 -24.42 9.05
C LEU A 44 -1.53 -24.50 8.28
N LEU A 45 -1.59 -24.43 6.93
CA LEU A 45 -0.38 -24.40 6.10
C LEU A 45 0.43 -23.11 6.33
N GLY A 46 -0.26 -21.99 6.48
CA GLY A 46 0.36 -20.69 6.82
C GLY A 46 1.05 -20.74 8.20
N TRP A 47 0.40 -21.34 9.20
CA TRP A 47 0.96 -21.55 10.54
C TRP A 47 2.20 -22.45 10.51
N LEU A 48 2.17 -23.56 9.76
CA LEU A 48 3.34 -24.44 9.58
C LEU A 48 4.51 -23.69 8.90
N SER A 49 4.23 -22.88 7.89
CA SER A 49 5.23 -22.03 7.23
C SER A 49 5.82 -21.00 8.20
N TRP A 50 4.96 -20.35 9.00
CA TRP A 50 5.39 -19.43 10.05
C TRP A 50 6.29 -20.12 11.06
N ARG A 51 5.88 -21.24 11.61
CA ARG A 51 6.64 -22.00 12.62
C ARG A 51 8.03 -22.42 12.12
N ARG A 52 8.15 -22.79 10.82
CA ARG A 52 9.41 -23.27 10.23
C ARG A 52 10.36 -22.14 9.81
N LYS A 53 9.82 -21.06 9.23
CA LYS A 53 10.65 -20.05 8.58
C LYS A 53 10.27 -18.61 8.99
N ARG A 54 9.01 -18.18 8.84
CA ARG A 54 8.65 -16.78 8.91
C ARG A 54 8.93 -16.13 10.27
N ARG A 55 8.71 -16.84 11.38
CA ARG A 55 9.02 -16.36 12.73
C ARG A 55 10.50 -16.01 12.96
N LEU A 56 11.40 -16.58 12.15
CA LEU A 56 12.84 -16.31 12.20
C LEU A 56 13.27 -15.19 11.25
N VAL A 57 12.42 -14.84 10.29
CA VAL A 57 12.66 -13.81 9.28
C VAL A 57 12.05 -12.48 9.72
N HIS A 58 10.81 -12.50 10.21
CA HIS A 58 10.09 -11.30 10.63
C HIS A 58 10.24 -11.13 12.15
N GLN A 59 10.89 -10.05 12.55
CA GLN A 59 11.24 -9.79 13.95
C GLN A 59 10.67 -8.44 14.39
N ARG A 60 10.00 -8.42 15.56
CA ARG A 60 9.43 -7.20 16.12
C ARG A 60 10.48 -6.13 16.37
N ALA A 61 11.64 -6.50 16.91
CA ALA A 61 12.72 -5.55 17.17
C ALA A 61 13.22 -4.85 15.88
N THR A 62 13.26 -5.59 14.75
CA THR A 62 13.63 -5.02 13.45
C THR A 62 12.57 -4.02 12.98
N LEU A 63 11.28 -4.35 13.13
CA LEU A 63 10.19 -3.44 12.82
C LEU A 63 10.25 -2.16 13.66
N ASP A 64 10.46 -2.30 14.97
CA ASP A 64 10.54 -1.17 15.89
C ASP A 64 11.72 -0.25 15.53
N ALA A 65 12.87 -0.81 15.12
CA ALA A 65 14.01 -0.04 14.63
C ALA A 65 13.70 0.70 13.31
N VAL A 66 13.00 0.06 12.36
CA VAL A 66 12.56 0.71 11.11
C VAL A 66 11.58 1.86 11.40
N VAL A 67 10.61 1.63 12.29
CA VAL A 67 9.64 2.67 12.67
C VAL A 67 10.35 3.83 13.38
N SER A 68 11.33 3.55 14.26
CA SER A 68 12.11 4.59 14.93
C SER A 68 12.88 5.44 13.93
N ALA A 69 13.61 4.81 13.00
CA ALA A 69 14.35 5.51 11.96
C ALA A 69 13.41 6.34 11.05
N ALA A 70 12.24 5.81 10.69
CA ALA A 70 11.27 6.56 9.91
C ALA A 70 10.68 7.76 10.68
N ARG A 71 10.51 7.67 12.00
CA ARG A 71 10.04 8.78 12.85
C ARG A 71 11.04 9.92 12.96
N GLU A 72 12.34 9.64 12.93
CA GLU A 72 13.39 10.67 12.95
C GLU A 72 13.27 11.62 11.74
N GLU A 73 12.71 11.12 10.62
CA GLU A 73 12.44 11.91 9.42
C GLU A 73 11.17 12.79 9.52
N THR A 74 10.46 12.73 10.65
CA THR A 74 9.24 13.50 10.92
C THR A 74 8.18 13.39 9.82
N PRO A 75 7.70 12.18 9.47
CA PRO A 75 6.66 12.03 8.48
C PRO A 75 5.34 12.61 8.99
N GLU A 76 4.62 13.30 8.12
CA GLU A 76 3.28 13.83 8.40
C GLU A 76 2.20 12.78 8.12
N HIS A 77 2.53 11.75 7.33
CA HIS A 77 1.59 10.67 7.01
C HIS A 77 2.30 9.34 6.78
N TRP A 78 1.72 8.27 7.32
CA TRP A 78 2.18 6.89 7.16
C TRP A 78 1.37 6.18 6.09
N CYS A 79 2.03 5.65 5.07
CA CYS A 79 1.45 4.85 4.01
C CYS A 79 1.80 3.38 4.24
N ILE A 80 0.84 2.56 4.67
CA ILE A 80 1.07 1.14 4.98
C ILE A 80 0.44 0.27 3.90
N THR A 81 1.28 -0.40 3.09
CA THR A 81 0.81 -1.13 1.91
C THR A 81 0.59 -2.63 2.15
N GLY A 82 0.10 -3.00 3.33
CA GLY A 82 -0.48 -4.33 3.59
C GLY A 82 0.47 -5.37 4.16
N ASP A 83 -0.04 -6.59 4.28
CA ASP A 83 0.58 -7.76 4.89
C ASP A 83 1.06 -7.51 6.34
N LEU A 84 0.12 -6.98 7.16
CA LEU A 84 0.36 -6.77 8.58
C LEU A 84 0.37 -8.09 9.35
N THR A 85 -0.35 -9.09 8.86
CA THR A 85 -0.54 -10.39 9.49
C THR A 85 0.17 -11.52 8.73
N HIS A 86 0.15 -12.75 9.28
CA HIS A 86 0.67 -13.94 8.59
C HIS A 86 -0.43 -14.80 7.97
N ILE A 87 -1.58 -14.92 8.63
CA ILE A 87 -2.69 -15.80 8.22
C ILE A 87 -4.08 -15.14 8.37
N GLY A 88 -4.13 -13.83 8.62
CA GLY A 88 -5.38 -13.08 8.77
C GLY A 88 -6.26 -13.57 9.92
N HIS A 89 -5.64 -14.05 11.01
CA HIS A 89 -6.39 -14.47 12.21
C HIS A 89 -6.86 -13.24 12.99
N GLU A 90 -8.01 -13.31 13.64
CA GLU A 90 -8.60 -12.17 14.38
C GLU A 90 -7.65 -11.59 15.43
N HIS A 91 -6.91 -12.44 16.13
CA HIS A 91 -5.87 -12.01 17.07
C HIS A 91 -4.78 -11.18 16.39
N GLU A 92 -4.29 -11.61 15.23
CA GLU A 92 -3.30 -10.87 14.47
C GLU A 92 -3.83 -9.51 13.98
N LEU A 93 -5.08 -9.47 13.52
CA LEU A 93 -5.72 -8.22 13.09
C LEU A 93 -5.89 -7.23 14.26
N SER A 94 -6.11 -7.72 15.48
CA SER A 94 -6.17 -6.90 16.69
C SER A 94 -4.80 -6.37 17.08
N GLU A 95 -3.74 -7.18 16.99
CA GLU A 95 -2.36 -6.73 17.19
C GLU A 95 -1.95 -5.69 16.14
N ALA A 96 -2.36 -5.90 14.89
CA ALA A 96 -2.14 -4.94 13.80
C ALA A 96 -2.84 -3.60 14.08
N LEU A 97 -4.08 -3.62 14.60
CA LEU A 97 -4.78 -2.41 15.01
C LEU A 97 -4.00 -1.66 16.11
N ALA A 98 -3.53 -2.35 17.15
CA ALA A 98 -2.76 -1.74 18.22
C ALA A 98 -1.44 -1.11 17.70
N TRP A 99 -0.81 -1.75 16.73
CA TRP A 99 0.39 -1.19 16.08
C TRP A 99 0.05 0.06 15.24
N LEU A 100 -1.02 0.03 14.43
CA LEU A 100 -1.48 1.21 13.68
C LEU A 100 -1.75 2.38 14.63
N GLN A 101 -2.41 2.13 15.77
CA GLN A 101 -2.65 3.13 16.82
C GLN A 101 -1.34 3.72 17.38
N SER A 102 -0.29 2.92 17.44
CA SER A 102 1.03 3.41 17.88
C SER A 102 1.71 4.32 16.86
N LEU A 103 1.34 4.28 15.58
CA LEU A 103 1.85 5.17 14.53
C LEU A 103 1.12 6.51 14.52
N GLY A 104 -0.20 6.49 14.75
CA GLY A 104 -1.07 7.66 14.73
C GLY A 104 -2.53 7.25 14.55
N ASP A 105 -3.37 8.20 14.21
CA ASP A 105 -4.79 8.03 13.91
C ASP A 105 -5.07 7.89 12.39
N GLY A 106 -6.34 7.80 12.01
CA GLY A 106 -6.76 7.71 10.62
C GLY A 106 -6.49 8.96 9.79
N ASP A 107 -6.15 10.08 10.43
CA ASP A 107 -5.75 11.30 9.74
C ASP A 107 -4.27 11.29 9.34
N THR A 108 -3.46 10.54 10.06
CA THR A 108 -2.01 10.45 9.88
C THR A 108 -1.55 9.08 9.35
N VAL A 109 -2.45 8.09 9.28
CA VAL A 109 -2.14 6.74 8.79
C VAL A 109 -3.14 6.30 7.73
N SER A 110 -2.65 5.88 6.57
CA SER A 110 -3.42 5.14 5.55
C SER A 110 -2.94 3.71 5.50
N VAL A 111 -3.85 2.76 5.54
CA VAL A 111 -3.54 1.34 5.44
C VAL A 111 -4.42 0.65 4.39
N ILE A 112 -3.83 -0.30 3.68
CA ILE A 112 -4.54 -1.22 2.79
C ILE A 112 -4.25 -2.66 3.19
N PRO A 113 -5.14 -3.62 2.92
CA PRO A 113 -4.84 -5.02 3.17
C PRO A 113 -3.90 -5.59 2.11
N GLY A 114 -3.03 -6.50 2.55
CA GLY A 114 -2.31 -7.42 1.68
C GLY A 114 -3.01 -8.78 1.58
N ASN A 115 -2.41 -9.72 0.86
CA ASN A 115 -2.99 -11.07 0.71
C ASN A 115 -2.95 -11.89 2.01
N HIS A 116 -2.01 -11.59 2.90
CA HIS A 116 -1.95 -12.23 4.22
C HIS A 116 -3.02 -11.72 5.20
N ASP A 117 -3.52 -10.50 5.01
CA ASP A 117 -4.57 -9.91 5.85
C ASP A 117 -5.96 -10.43 5.48
N VAL A 118 -6.17 -10.81 4.21
CA VAL A 118 -7.41 -11.40 3.66
C VAL A 118 -7.23 -12.87 3.28
N TYR A 119 -6.57 -13.62 4.14
CA TYR A 119 -6.16 -14.99 3.89
C TYR A 119 -7.32 -15.97 3.66
N ILE A 120 -8.49 -15.68 4.21
CA ILE A 120 -9.73 -16.47 4.05
C ILE A 120 -10.86 -15.59 3.51
N PRO A 121 -11.57 -16.06 2.46
CA PRO A 121 -12.70 -15.32 1.93
C PRO A 121 -13.73 -14.98 3.01
N SER A 122 -14.33 -13.80 2.93
CA SER A 122 -15.43 -13.28 3.74
C SER A 122 -15.14 -13.05 5.23
N ARG A 123 -14.49 -13.97 5.94
CA ARG A 123 -14.22 -13.82 7.38
C ARG A 123 -13.15 -12.78 7.68
N SER A 124 -11.98 -12.92 7.04
CA SER A 124 -10.87 -11.97 7.27
C SER A 124 -11.23 -10.58 6.81
N GLU A 125 -11.93 -10.42 5.69
CA GLU A 125 -12.33 -9.12 5.18
C GLU A 125 -13.33 -8.40 6.10
N ALA A 126 -14.36 -9.10 6.60
CA ALA A 126 -15.32 -8.52 7.54
C ALA A 126 -14.67 -8.13 8.88
N HIS A 127 -13.75 -8.95 9.39
CA HIS A 127 -12.99 -8.65 10.61
C HIS A 127 -12.06 -7.46 10.40
N LEU A 128 -11.34 -7.42 9.28
CA LEU A 128 -10.46 -6.32 8.92
C LEU A 128 -11.24 -5.01 8.81
N GLN A 129 -12.36 -4.98 8.09
CA GLN A 129 -13.20 -3.79 7.96
C GLN A 129 -13.70 -3.29 9.32
N ARG A 130 -14.06 -4.19 10.23
CA ARG A 130 -14.51 -3.84 11.58
C ARG A 130 -13.37 -3.31 12.45
N LEU A 131 -12.24 -4.01 12.49
CA LEU A 131 -11.12 -3.69 13.39
C LEU A 131 -10.32 -2.47 12.89
N TRP A 132 -10.12 -2.37 11.57
CA TRP A 132 -9.36 -1.26 11.00
C TRP A 132 -10.24 -0.08 10.57
N ALA A 133 -11.53 -0.10 10.91
CA ALA A 133 -12.46 0.98 10.57
C ALA A 133 -11.94 2.40 10.85
N PRO A 134 -11.23 2.68 11.95
CA PRO A 134 -10.66 4.02 12.21
C PRO A 134 -9.65 4.50 11.16
N TYR A 135 -9.04 3.57 10.41
CA TYR A 135 -8.03 3.85 9.38
C TYR A 135 -8.55 3.72 7.95
N LEU A 136 -9.81 3.35 7.80
CA LEU A 136 -10.43 3.15 6.50
C LEU A 136 -11.43 4.27 6.22
N PRO A 137 -11.12 5.21 5.32
CA PRO A 137 -12.11 6.19 4.88
C PRO A 137 -13.33 5.44 4.35
N ASP A 138 -14.54 5.79 4.82
CA ASP A 138 -15.77 5.08 4.53
C ASP A 138 -15.64 3.55 4.72
N PRO A 139 -15.55 3.04 5.99
CA PRO A 139 -15.26 1.62 6.26
C PRO A 139 -16.27 0.65 5.65
N LYS A 140 -17.50 1.11 5.37
CA LYS A 140 -18.57 0.32 4.74
C LYS A 140 -18.65 0.49 3.22
N GLY A 141 -17.96 1.50 2.69
CA GLY A 141 -17.92 1.77 1.25
C GLY A 141 -17.06 0.78 0.48
N PRO A 142 -17.27 0.69 -0.82
CA PRO A 142 -16.47 -0.16 -1.69
C PRO A 142 -15.08 0.46 -1.92
N TRP A 143 -14.09 -0.38 -2.22
CA TRP A 143 -12.81 0.07 -2.75
C TRP A 143 -12.95 0.59 -4.19
N PRO A 144 -12.08 1.54 -4.66
CA PRO A 144 -11.04 2.21 -3.89
C PRO A 144 -11.59 3.26 -2.92
N ARG A 145 -10.76 3.71 -1.97
CA ARG A 145 -11.10 4.74 -1.00
C ARG A 145 -10.19 5.94 -1.18
N LEU A 146 -10.65 7.12 -0.78
CA LEU A 146 -9.95 8.39 -0.96
C LEU A 146 -9.72 9.08 0.38
N GLN A 147 -8.49 9.53 0.61
CA GLN A 147 -8.14 10.49 1.66
C GLN A 147 -7.47 11.71 1.02
N LEU A 148 -7.94 12.90 1.34
CA LEU A 148 -7.32 14.14 0.89
C LEU A 148 -6.40 14.67 1.99
N ARG A 149 -5.14 14.98 1.62
CA ARG A 149 -4.12 15.54 2.51
C ARG A 149 -3.48 16.73 1.81
N GLY A 150 -3.89 17.96 2.22
CA GLY A 150 -3.52 19.15 1.45
C GLY A 150 -3.92 18.99 -0.02
N ALA A 151 -3.00 19.19 -0.95
CA ALA A 151 -3.20 19.00 -2.38
C ALA A 151 -2.89 17.57 -2.87
N VAL A 152 -2.81 16.59 -1.98
CA VAL A 152 -2.54 15.17 -2.32
C VAL A 152 -3.79 14.34 -2.09
N ALA A 153 -4.17 13.55 -3.09
CA ALA A 153 -5.20 12.52 -3.04
C ALA A 153 -4.55 11.15 -2.83
N LEU A 154 -4.60 10.62 -1.62
CA LEU A 154 -4.19 9.26 -1.30
C LEU A 154 -5.34 8.33 -1.68
N ILE A 155 -5.13 7.50 -2.70
CA ILE A 155 -6.14 6.58 -3.24
C ILE A 155 -5.73 5.15 -2.87
N THR A 156 -6.44 4.58 -1.92
CA THR A 156 -6.18 3.24 -1.41
C THR A 156 -6.97 2.20 -2.19
N VAL A 157 -6.28 1.16 -2.68
CA VAL A 157 -6.83 0.11 -3.54
C VAL A 157 -6.64 -1.25 -2.89
N ASN A 158 -7.67 -2.04 -2.81
CA ASN A 158 -7.56 -3.41 -2.28
C ASN A 158 -7.28 -4.41 -3.41
N SER A 159 -6.08 -4.95 -3.46
CA SER A 159 -5.69 -6.04 -4.35
C SER A 159 -5.60 -7.39 -3.63
N GLY A 160 -5.79 -7.42 -2.30
CA GLY A 160 -5.76 -8.64 -1.52
C GLY A 160 -7.02 -9.48 -1.74
N HIS A 161 -6.84 -10.76 -1.99
CA HIS A 161 -7.91 -11.76 -1.96
C HIS A 161 -7.33 -13.10 -1.55
N ALA A 162 -8.19 -14.00 -1.10
CA ALA A 162 -7.78 -15.36 -0.80
C ALA A 162 -7.34 -16.07 -2.09
N ALA A 163 -6.09 -16.52 -2.12
CA ALA A 163 -5.52 -17.26 -3.23
C ALA A 163 -5.40 -18.76 -2.89
N PRO A 164 -5.40 -19.66 -3.89
CA PRO A 164 -5.15 -21.08 -3.66
C PRO A 164 -3.78 -21.32 -3.01
N PRO A 165 -3.57 -22.44 -2.30
CA PRO A 165 -2.28 -22.80 -1.74
C PRO A 165 -1.13 -22.69 -2.76
N ALA A 166 0.02 -22.17 -2.33
CA ALA A 166 1.21 -21.89 -3.15
C ALA A 166 1.07 -20.70 -4.11
N PHE A 167 -0.04 -19.98 -4.10
CA PHE A 167 -0.24 -18.72 -4.81
C PHE A 167 -0.38 -17.56 -3.79
N ALA A 168 0.04 -16.40 -4.23
CA ALA A 168 -0.12 -15.14 -3.53
C ALA A 168 -0.45 -14.05 -4.56
N THR A 169 -1.43 -14.35 -5.42
CA THR A 169 -1.90 -13.43 -6.47
C THR A 169 -2.86 -12.40 -5.90
N GLY A 170 -2.87 -11.23 -6.50
CA GLY A 170 -3.84 -10.17 -6.24
C GLY A 170 -4.77 -9.92 -7.42
N GLY A 171 -5.86 -9.18 -7.18
CA GLY A 171 -6.79 -8.76 -8.22
C GLY A 171 -7.66 -7.60 -7.77
N LEU A 172 -8.06 -6.76 -8.69
CA LEU A 172 -8.94 -5.60 -8.45
C LEU A 172 -10.37 -5.88 -8.90
N GLY A 173 -10.50 -6.57 -10.02
CA GLY A 173 -11.76 -6.78 -10.68
C GLY A 173 -12.32 -5.53 -11.38
N THR A 174 -13.23 -5.76 -12.33
CA THR A 174 -13.77 -4.69 -13.20
C THR A 174 -14.44 -3.56 -12.43
N ALA A 175 -15.20 -3.87 -11.38
CA ALA A 175 -15.93 -2.88 -10.61
C ALA A 175 -15.02 -1.92 -9.85
N GLN A 176 -13.93 -2.42 -9.25
CA GLN A 176 -12.96 -1.57 -8.56
C GLN A 176 -12.16 -0.71 -9.56
N LEU A 177 -11.76 -1.30 -10.70
CA LEU A 177 -11.07 -0.57 -11.78
C LEU A 177 -11.93 0.57 -12.34
N GLN A 178 -13.25 0.36 -12.54
CA GLN A 178 -14.16 1.42 -12.98
C GLN A 178 -14.26 2.56 -11.98
N ARG A 179 -14.39 2.24 -10.68
CA ARG A 179 -14.42 3.26 -9.62
C ARG A 179 -13.09 4.00 -9.51
N LEU A 180 -11.96 3.28 -9.64
CA LEU A 180 -10.63 3.89 -9.64
C LEU A 180 -10.46 4.88 -10.79
N ARG A 181 -10.92 4.53 -11.99
CA ARG A 181 -10.93 5.42 -13.15
C ARG A 181 -11.70 6.73 -12.86
N ALA A 182 -12.91 6.62 -12.29
CA ALA A 182 -13.72 7.78 -11.95
C ALA A 182 -13.03 8.67 -10.91
N LEU A 183 -12.43 8.07 -9.88
CA LEU A 183 -11.69 8.76 -8.82
C LEU A 183 -10.44 9.47 -9.33
N LEU A 184 -9.63 8.82 -10.16
CA LEU A 184 -8.42 9.42 -10.73
C LEU A 184 -8.75 10.61 -11.63
N ARG A 185 -9.82 10.51 -12.44
CA ARG A 185 -10.30 11.62 -13.27
C ARG A 185 -10.79 12.78 -12.41
N ALA A 186 -11.62 12.50 -11.39
CA ALA A 186 -12.16 13.53 -10.50
C ALA A 186 -11.03 14.23 -9.70
N ALA A 187 -10.08 13.48 -9.15
CA ALA A 187 -8.96 14.05 -8.42
C ALA A 187 -8.03 14.87 -9.33
N GLY A 188 -7.76 14.36 -10.55
CA GLY A 188 -6.99 15.11 -11.54
C GLY A 188 -7.69 16.40 -11.98
N ALA A 189 -8.99 16.37 -12.28
CA ALA A 189 -9.76 17.55 -12.65
C ALA A 189 -9.81 18.60 -11.53
N ALA A 190 -9.81 18.16 -10.27
CA ALA A 190 -9.75 19.02 -9.10
C ALA A 190 -8.33 19.53 -8.75
N GLY A 191 -7.29 19.10 -9.47
CA GLY A 191 -5.91 19.55 -9.31
C GLY A 191 -5.11 18.86 -8.21
N TYR A 192 -5.55 17.68 -7.72
CA TYR A 192 -4.79 16.90 -6.72
C TYR A 192 -3.67 16.09 -7.35
N ALA A 193 -2.51 16.04 -6.70
CA ALA A 193 -1.52 15.01 -6.93
C ALA A 193 -2.06 13.64 -6.47
N ARG A 194 -2.11 12.66 -7.37
CA ARG A 194 -2.75 11.35 -7.12
C ARG A 194 -1.71 10.30 -6.75
N VAL A 195 -1.75 9.85 -5.51
CA VAL A 195 -0.89 8.78 -4.98
C VAL A 195 -1.74 7.52 -4.79
N ILE A 196 -1.46 6.48 -5.56
CA ILE A 196 -2.15 5.19 -5.47
C ILE A 196 -1.37 4.27 -4.53
N MET A 197 -2.06 3.73 -3.52
CA MET A 197 -1.54 2.68 -2.65
C MET A 197 -2.18 1.35 -3.02
N ILE A 198 -1.37 0.36 -3.37
CA ILE A 198 -1.78 -1.00 -3.73
C ILE A 198 -0.79 -2.01 -3.13
N HIS A 199 -1.23 -3.19 -2.71
CA HIS A 199 -0.30 -4.16 -2.13
C HIS A 199 0.56 -4.88 -3.19
N HIS A 200 -0.07 -5.45 -4.23
CA HIS A 200 0.62 -6.18 -5.29
C HIS A 200 1.25 -5.24 -6.31
N ALA A 201 2.37 -5.67 -6.91
CA ALA A 201 3.05 -4.90 -7.95
C ALA A 201 2.10 -4.54 -9.12
N PRO A 202 1.94 -3.24 -9.47
CA PRO A 202 0.84 -2.76 -10.30
C PRO A 202 1.04 -2.97 -11.80
N GLY A 203 2.26 -3.32 -12.25
CA GLY A 203 2.60 -3.44 -13.67
C GLY A 203 2.80 -4.88 -14.14
N PRO A 204 2.52 -5.16 -15.43
CA PRO A 204 2.79 -6.46 -16.03
C PRO A 204 4.27 -6.84 -15.91
N GLY A 205 4.55 -8.09 -15.50
CA GLY A 205 5.91 -8.60 -15.36
C GLY A 205 6.72 -8.01 -14.20
N MET A 206 6.12 -7.17 -13.36
CA MET A 206 6.81 -6.60 -12.18
C MET A 206 6.99 -7.61 -11.05
N ASP A 207 6.22 -8.70 -11.01
CA ASP A 207 6.37 -9.78 -10.04
C ASP A 207 6.25 -11.15 -10.71
N LYS A 208 6.64 -12.20 -9.97
CA LYS A 208 6.60 -13.60 -10.41
C LYS A 208 5.16 -14.04 -10.69
N TRP A 209 4.95 -14.94 -11.65
CA TRP A 209 3.62 -15.40 -12.08
C TRP A 209 2.69 -15.81 -10.93
N ARG A 210 3.21 -16.51 -9.90
CA ARG A 210 2.42 -16.96 -8.73
C ARG A 210 2.11 -15.86 -7.72
N LYS A 211 2.70 -14.67 -7.89
CA LYS A 211 2.57 -13.53 -6.98
C LYS A 211 1.98 -12.30 -7.65
N ARG A 212 1.75 -12.37 -8.97
CA ARG A 212 1.36 -11.20 -9.75
C ARG A 212 -0.02 -10.66 -9.39
N LEU A 213 -0.25 -9.41 -9.69
CA LEU A 213 -1.58 -8.85 -9.88
C LEU A 213 -2.17 -9.43 -11.16
N VAL A 214 -3.31 -10.14 -11.09
CA VAL A 214 -3.86 -10.84 -12.28
C VAL A 214 -4.38 -9.88 -13.35
N ASP A 215 -4.84 -8.71 -12.95
CA ASP A 215 -5.33 -7.64 -13.81
C ASP A 215 -4.36 -6.45 -13.93
N ALA A 216 -3.05 -6.69 -13.73
CA ALA A 216 -2.00 -5.68 -13.84
C ALA A 216 -2.01 -4.92 -15.17
N GLN A 217 -2.29 -5.60 -16.30
CA GLN A 217 -2.40 -4.95 -17.61
C GLN A 217 -3.56 -3.96 -17.65
N ALA A 218 -4.72 -4.34 -17.11
CA ALA A 218 -5.88 -3.45 -17.05
C ALA A 218 -5.63 -2.22 -16.17
N LEU A 219 -4.94 -2.41 -15.02
CA LEU A 219 -4.53 -1.30 -14.16
C LEU A 219 -3.51 -0.39 -14.86
N ALA A 220 -2.48 -0.95 -15.49
CA ALA A 220 -1.47 -0.18 -16.21
C ALA A 220 -2.09 0.64 -17.35
N SER A 221 -3.01 0.05 -18.13
CA SER A 221 -3.74 0.77 -19.20
C SER A 221 -4.63 1.88 -18.63
N LEU A 222 -5.30 1.63 -17.49
CA LEU A 222 -6.12 2.61 -16.81
C LEU A 222 -5.29 3.82 -16.35
N VAL A 223 -4.14 3.55 -15.73
CA VAL A 223 -3.23 4.61 -15.23
C VAL A 223 -2.58 5.37 -16.39
N ALA A 224 -2.23 4.66 -17.49
CA ALA A 224 -1.72 5.31 -18.71
C ALA A 224 -2.72 6.28 -19.34
N GLU A 225 -4.03 5.99 -19.21
CA GLU A 225 -5.10 6.84 -19.72
C GLU A 225 -5.42 8.01 -18.77
N THR A 226 -5.57 7.73 -17.48
CA THR A 226 -6.09 8.71 -16.51
C THR A 226 -5.00 9.52 -15.83
N GLY A 227 -3.79 8.98 -15.76
CA GLY A 227 -2.67 9.50 -14.98
C GLY A 227 -2.76 9.19 -13.49
N ALA A 228 -1.59 9.22 -12.88
CA ALA A 228 -1.34 9.33 -11.46
C ALA A 228 0.06 9.94 -11.31
N GLU A 229 0.40 10.46 -10.15
CA GLU A 229 1.73 11.04 -9.93
C GLU A 229 2.68 10.05 -9.24
N LEU A 230 2.12 9.07 -8.50
CA LEU A 230 2.93 8.08 -7.77
C LEU A 230 2.10 6.81 -7.50
N LEU A 231 2.75 5.64 -7.57
CA LEU A 231 2.20 4.38 -7.06
C LEU A 231 3.13 3.82 -5.99
N LEU A 232 2.54 3.39 -4.86
CA LEU A 232 3.23 2.75 -3.74
C LEU A 232 2.73 1.32 -3.58
N HIS A 233 3.67 0.36 -3.46
CA HIS A 233 3.29 -1.04 -3.26
C HIS A 233 4.29 -1.81 -2.36
N GLY A 234 3.92 -3.03 -1.96
CA GLY A 234 4.71 -3.95 -1.16
C GLY A 234 4.90 -5.31 -1.84
N HIS A 235 4.57 -6.38 -1.10
CA HIS A 235 4.46 -7.76 -1.55
C HIS A 235 5.75 -8.46 -2.01
N CYS A 236 6.55 -7.82 -2.83
CA CYS A 236 7.81 -8.39 -3.33
C CYS A 236 8.93 -8.41 -2.28
N HIS A 237 8.76 -7.71 -1.14
CA HIS A 237 9.76 -7.51 -0.08
C HIS A 237 11.09 -6.92 -0.61
N GLU A 238 11.01 -6.13 -1.67
CA GLU A 238 12.17 -5.48 -2.28
C GLU A 238 11.97 -3.98 -2.34
N SER A 239 13.04 -3.23 -2.07
CA SER A 239 13.04 -1.78 -2.25
C SER A 239 13.45 -1.48 -3.70
N LEU A 240 12.48 -1.11 -4.53
CA LEU A 240 12.66 -0.87 -5.95
C LEU A 240 12.00 0.44 -6.37
N SER A 241 12.62 1.12 -7.34
CA SER A 241 12.04 2.24 -8.07
C SER A 241 11.90 1.82 -9.53
N ARG A 242 10.66 1.85 -10.05
CA ARG A 242 10.28 1.51 -11.43
C ARG A 242 9.32 2.57 -11.95
N THR A 243 8.85 2.41 -13.18
CA THR A 243 7.86 3.31 -13.78
C THR A 243 6.78 2.55 -14.53
N LEU A 244 5.61 3.17 -14.65
CA LEU A 244 4.56 2.82 -15.61
C LEU A 244 4.36 3.97 -16.61
N PRO A 245 3.89 3.70 -17.82
CA PRO A 245 3.48 4.75 -18.75
C PRO A 245 2.37 5.60 -18.16
N GLY A 246 2.43 6.91 -18.39
CA GLY A 246 1.37 7.85 -18.03
C GLY A 246 1.14 8.88 -19.14
N PRO A 247 0.04 9.64 -19.10
CA PRO A 247 -0.35 10.57 -20.16
C PRO A 247 0.60 11.78 -20.30
N GLN A 248 1.38 12.06 -19.27
CA GLN A 248 2.32 13.21 -19.23
C GLN A 248 3.77 12.76 -19.02
N GLY A 249 4.06 11.46 -19.17
CA GLY A 249 5.37 10.88 -18.95
C GLY A 249 5.33 9.68 -18.01
N PRO A 250 6.50 9.09 -17.71
CA PRO A 250 6.57 7.91 -16.84
C PRO A 250 6.12 8.24 -15.41
N ILE A 251 5.27 7.40 -14.86
CA ILE A 251 4.75 7.51 -13.48
C ILE A 251 5.63 6.65 -12.57
N PRO A 252 6.23 7.21 -11.51
CA PRO A 252 7.01 6.44 -10.54
C PRO A 252 6.18 5.37 -9.84
N VAL A 253 6.77 4.18 -9.70
CA VAL A 253 6.23 3.03 -8.99
C VAL A 253 7.27 2.57 -7.98
N LEU A 254 6.97 2.71 -6.71
CA LEU A 254 7.90 2.45 -5.63
C LEU A 254 7.43 1.27 -4.78
N SER A 255 8.30 0.27 -4.61
CA SER A 255 8.04 -0.79 -3.64
C SER A 255 8.82 -0.57 -2.35
N ALA A 256 8.18 -0.87 -1.21
CA ALA A 256 8.87 -0.96 0.06
C ALA A 256 9.32 -2.39 0.33
N PRO A 257 10.49 -2.59 0.98
CA PRO A 257 10.87 -3.90 1.50
C PRO A 257 9.98 -4.25 2.70
N SER A 258 10.01 -5.51 3.14
CA SER A 258 9.36 -5.86 4.40
C SER A 258 9.96 -5.05 5.55
N ALA A 259 9.13 -4.39 6.34
CA ALA A 259 9.57 -3.54 7.45
C ALA A 259 10.12 -4.33 8.66
N SER A 260 9.95 -5.66 8.68
CA SER A 260 10.35 -6.52 9.81
C SER A 260 11.42 -7.56 9.46
N ALA A 261 11.87 -7.65 8.20
CA ALA A 261 12.77 -8.69 7.74
C ALA A 261 14.21 -8.48 8.25
N THR A 262 14.80 -9.51 8.84
CA THR A 262 16.13 -9.42 9.46
C THR A 262 17.30 -9.23 8.48
N GLY A 263 17.10 -9.51 7.20
CA GLY A 263 18.18 -9.56 6.20
C GLY A 263 18.95 -10.88 6.18
N GLU A 264 18.56 -11.83 7.01
CA GLU A 264 19.17 -13.15 7.12
C GLU A 264 18.33 -14.23 6.40
N ARG A 265 18.87 -15.46 6.31
CA ARG A 265 18.16 -16.64 5.78
C ARG A 265 17.59 -16.44 4.37
N GLY A 266 18.27 -15.63 3.56
CA GLY A 266 17.88 -15.34 2.18
C GLY A 266 16.72 -14.34 2.02
N CYS A 267 16.33 -13.61 3.08
CA CYS A 267 15.49 -12.44 2.98
C CYS A 267 16.32 -11.16 2.80
N ARG A 268 15.70 -10.11 2.29
CA ARG A 268 16.32 -8.80 2.19
C ARG A 268 16.20 -8.06 3.52
N LYS A 269 17.10 -7.11 3.78
CA LYS A 269 17.04 -6.25 4.96
C LYS A 269 15.75 -5.43 4.97
N ALA A 270 15.21 -5.23 6.16
CA ALA A 270 14.10 -4.36 6.40
C ALA A 270 14.40 -2.90 6.04
N GLY A 271 13.33 -2.14 5.79
CA GLY A 271 13.46 -0.74 5.49
C GLY A 271 12.10 -0.09 5.19
N TYR A 272 12.17 1.12 4.66
CA TYR A 272 11.02 1.95 4.31
C TYR A 272 11.38 2.89 3.17
N ASN A 273 10.38 3.57 2.61
CA ASN A 273 10.61 4.66 1.68
C ASN A 273 10.27 5.98 2.37
N ARG A 274 11.18 6.93 2.32
CA ARG A 274 10.97 8.33 2.71
C ARG A 274 10.62 9.13 1.47
N LEU A 275 9.51 9.84 1.49
CA LEU A 275 8.98 10.58 0.34
C LEU A 275 8.55 11.98 0.76
N ALA A 276 8.67 12.92 -0.16
CA ALA A 276 8.04 14.23 -0.09
C ALA A 276 7.26 14.46 -1.38
N VAL A 277 6.03 14.93 -1.25
CA VAL A 277 5.17 15.35 -2.35
C VAL A 277 4.87 16.83 -2.17
N THR A 278 5.42 17.65 -3.06
CA THR A 278 5.19 19.10 -3.07
C THR A 278 4.36 19.46 -4.30
N VAL A 279 3.25 20.12 -4.07
CA VAL A 279 2.34 20.59 -5.12
C VAL A 279 2.42 22.12 -5.17
N SER A 280 2.69 22.67 -6.33
CA SER A 280 2.61 24.11 -6.63
C SER A 280 1.43 24.37 -7.58
N GLU A 281 1.26 25.60 -8.03
CA GLU A 281 0.20 25.95 -8.99
C GLU A 281 0.32 25.19 -10.32
N THR A 282 1.53 24.87 -10.76
CA THR A 282 1.82 24.29 -12.08
C THR A 282 2.42 22.89 -12.04
N GLU A 283 3.05 22.50 -10.95
CA GLU A 283 3.87 21.29 -10.87
C GLU A 283 3.57 20.44 -9.63
N VAL A 284 3.82 19.15 -9.76
CA VAL A 284 3.97 18.20 -8.67
C VAL A 284 5.42 17.76 -8.63
N HIS A 285 6.12 18.07 -7.56
CA HIS A 285 7.47 17.64 -7.30
C HIS A 285 7.48 16.47 -6.35
N LEU A 286 8.10 15.36 -6.76
CA LEU A 286 8.29 14.15 -5.97
C LEU A 286 9.76 14.00 -5.65
N ALA A 287 10.11 13.94 -4.38
CA ALA A 287 11.43 13.61 -3.91
C ALA A 287 11.38 12.41 -2.96
N GLY A 288 12.36 11.51 -3.04
CA GLY A 288 12.35 10.37 -2.14
C GLY A 288 13.56 9.46 -2.23
N VAL A 289 13.67 8.59 -1.26
CA VAL A 289 14.72 7.58 -1.16
C VAL A 289 14.17 6.27 -0.61
N GLY A 290 14.73 5.16 -1.08
CA GLY A 290 14.55 3.86 -0.44
C GLY A 290 15.62 3.65 0.62
N VAL A 291 15.20 3.44 1.87
CA VAL A 291 16.09 3.25 3.03
C VAL A 291 16.05 1.80 3.46
N ARG A 292 17.20 1.16 3.58
CA ARG A 292 17.36 -0.13 4.26
C ARG A 292 18.05 0.10 5.60
N LEU A 293 17.56 -0.57 6.63
CA LEU A 293 18.09 -0.41 7.98
C LEU A 293 19.60 -0.67 8.02
N GLY A 294 20.36 0.34 8.45
CA GLY A 294 21.81 0.30 8.55
C GLY A 294 22.58 0.40 7.23
N ASP A 295 21.91 0.68 6.10
CA ASP A 295 22.54 0.86 4.80
C ASP A 295 22.33 2.29 4.27
N ALA A 296 23.16 2.70 3.31
CA ALA A 296 22.87 3.91 2.51
C ALA A 296 21.59 3.71 1.66
N PRO A 297 20.92 4.81 1.25
CA PRO A 297 19.79 4.73 0.35
C PRO A 297 20.11 3.92 -0.91
N ASN A 298 19.20 3.02 -1.29
CA ASN A 298 19.45 2.12 -2.43
C ASN A 298 18.84 2.61 -3.76
N TRP A 299 17.99 3.63 -3.70
CA TRP A 299 17.52 4.40 -4.85
C TRP A 299 17.14 5.81 -4.42
N HIS A 300 17.15 6.72 -5.39
CA HIS A 300 16.70 8.10 -5.25
C HIS A 300 15.62 8.38 -6.29
N LEU A 301 14.61 9.13 -5.90
CA LEU A 301 13.58 9.69 -6.77
C LEU A 301 13.68 11.20 -6.74
N GLU A 302 13.72 11.79 -7.93
CA GLU A 302 13.55 13.22 -8.14
C GLU A 302 12.73 13.34 -9.43
N ALA A 303 11.48 13.76 -9.33
CA ALA A 303 10.59 13.89 -10.47
C ALA A 303 9.77 15.18 -10.39
N ARG A 304 9.68 15.90 -11.50
CA ARG A 304 8.80 17.05 -11.69
C ARG A 304 7.77 16.70 -12.74
N LEU A 305 6.52 16.76 -12.35
CA LEU A 305 5.37 16.42 -13.18
C LEU A 305 4.49 17.65 -13.32
N LYS A 306 3.84 17.82 -14.47
CA LYS A 306 2.84 18.88 -14.63
C LYS A 306 1.68 18.61 -13.66
N ARG A 307 1.20 19.63 -12.97
CA ARG A 307 0.04 19.51 -12.09
C ARG A 307 -1.21 19.12 -12.91
N PRO A 308 -1.96 18.09 -12.49
CA PRO A 308 -3.22 17.74 -13.15
C PRO A 308 -4.24 18.85 -12.99
N GLY A 309 -5.13 19.03 -13.99
CA GLY A 309 -6.20 20.04 -13.96
C GLY A 309 -5.76 21.50 -14.15
N GLY A 310 -4.46 21.76 -14.26
CA GLY A 310 -3.96 23.10 -14.63
C GLY A 310 -4.32 23.44 -16.08
N THR A 311 -4.93 24.59 -16.32
CA THR A 311 -5.07 25.16 -17.66
C THR A 311 -3.68 25.38 -18.27
N PRO A 312 -3.49 25.13 -19.57
CA PRO A 312 -2.23 25.38 -20.27
C PRO A 312 -1.78 26.83 -20.20
#